data_44f05e72d5f4d63772783ac734eab3fe
#
_entry.id   44f05e72d5f4d63772783ac734eab3fe
#
_cell.length_a   1.000
_cell.length_b   1.000
_cell.length_c   1.000
_cell.angle_alpha   90.00
_cell.angle_beta   90.00
_cell.angle_gamma   90.00
#
_symmetry.space_group_name_H-M   'P 1'
#
loop_
_entity.id
_entity.type
_entity.pdbx_description
1 polymer ?
#
loop_
_entity_poly.entity_id
_entity_poly.type
_entity_poly.pdbx_seq_one_letter_code
_entity_poly.pdbx_strand_id
1 'polypeptide(L)'
;MGLSDVLARLAVRAAQVLVVEVPGHWATRMELERQLLHRGWRPAWTPADADMLAVCGVPGPELSELVDRLWEQMPGPRVRADIGSPTAVDAALENAVALLLDTPHHRADAQERAQEPQIPDHADHGGHGGMDHGEMDHGEMDHGEMDHGEMDHG
;
A
#
# COMPACT_ATOMS: atom_id res chain seq x y z
N MET A 1 -6.99 -33.69 4.56
CA MET A 1 -7.15 -32.24 4.71
C MET A 1 -6.19 -31.79 5.79
N GLY A 2 -5.13 -31.07 5.42
CA GLY A 2 -4.15 -30.57 6.36
C GLY A 2 -4.64 -29.32 7.11
N LEU A 3 -4.09 -29.07 8.29
CA LEU A 3 -4.34 -27.84 9.06
C LEU A 3 -4.07 -26.57 8.20
N SER A 4 -3.10 -26.64 7.31
CA SER A 4 -2.75 -25.59 6.34
C SER A 4 -3.90 -25.26 5.38
N ASP A 5 -4.66 -26.26 4.91
CA ASP A 5 -5.79 -26.02 3.99
C ASP A 5 -6.97 -25.34 4.71
N VAL A 6 -7.17 -25.67 5.98
CA VAL A 6 -8.21 -25.03 6.80
C VAL A 6 -7.84 -23.58 7.08
N LEU A 7 -6.58 -23.30 7.41
CA LEU A 7 -6.07 -21.94 7.65
C LEU A 7 -6.11 -21.09 6.37
N ALA A 8 -5.74 -21.65 5.22
CA ALA A 8 -5.82 -20.95 3.95
C ALA A 8 -7.26 -20.54 3.59
N ARG A 9 -8.22 -21.46 3.80
CA ARG A 9 -9.65 -21.17 3.58
C ARG A 9 -10.22 -20.14 4.56
N LEU A 10 -9.71 -20.08 5.80
CA LEU A 10 -10.09 -19.06 6.76
C LEU A 10 -9.48 -17.71 6.39
N ALA A 11 -8.24 -17.66 5.91
CA ALA A 11 -7.60 -16.45 5.43
C ALA A 11 -8.35 -15.84 4.23
N VAL A 12 -8.78 -16.67 3.27
CA VAL A 12 -9.58 -16.22 2.12
C VAL A 12 -10.96 -15.67 2.54
N ARG A 13 -11.52 -16.10 3.68
CA ARG A 13 -12.78 -15.55 4.20
C ARG A 13 -12.63 -14.13 4.76
N ALA A 14 -11.42 -13.68 5.05
CA ALA A 14 -11.13 -12.37 5.59
C ALA A 14 -10.18 -11.58 4.69
N ALA A 15 -10.14 -11.88 3.39
CA ALA A 15 -9.23 -11.25 2.44
C ALA A 15 -9.36 -9.73 2.44
N GLN A 16 -8.23 -9.04 2.38
CA GLN A 16 -8.12 -7.61 2.25
C GLN A 16 -7.71 -7.23 0.82
N VAL A 17 -8.48 -6.35 0.21
CA VAL A 17 -8.35 -6.01 -1.21
C VAL A 17 -7.94 -4.56 -1.39
N LEU A 18 -6.77 -4.33 -1.95
CA LEU A 18 -6.33 -3.01 -2.40
C LEU A 18 -6.92 -2.76 -3.79
N VAL A 19 -7.73 -1.71 -3.90
CA VAL A 19 -8.45 -1.39 -5.14
C VAL A 19 -7.80 -0.21 -5.84
N VAL A 20 -7.43 -0.40 -7.10
CA VAL A 20 -6.99 0.66 -8.01
C VAL A 20 -8.05 0.87 -9.08
N GLU A 21 -8.57 2.08 -9.18
CA GLU A 21 -9.52 2.47 -10.22
C GLU A 21 -8.81 3.20 -11.35
N VAL A 22 -8.95 2.69 -12.56
CA VAL A 22 -8.59 3.43 -13.78
C VAL A 22 -9.67 4.48 -14.05
N PRO A 23 -9.34 5.73 -14.37
CA PRO A 23 -10.32 6.77 -14.67
C PRO A 23 -11.37 6.30 -15.69
N GLY A 24 -12.64 6.51 -15.34
CA GLY A 24 -13.78 6.05 -16.16
C GLY A 24 -14.31 4.65 -15.83
N HIS A 25 -13.66 3.88 -14.97
CA HIS A 25 -14.09 2.52 -14.59
C HIS A 25 -14.80 2.45 -13.23
N TRP A 26 -15.43 3.55 -12.81
CA TRP A 26 -16.17 3.64 -11.55
C TRP A 26 -17.26 2.56 -11.40
N ALA A 27 -17.93 2.18 -12.50
CA ALA A 27 -18.95 1.13 -12.45
C ALA A 27 -18.36 -0.26 -12.13
N THR A 28 -17.16 -0.55 -12.64
CA THR A 28 -16.42 -1.77 -12.32
C THR A 28 -16.02 -1.76 -10.85
N ARG A 29 -15.53 -0.64 -10.33
CA ARG A 29 -15.19 -0.49 -8.92
C ARG A 29 -16.39 -0.65 -8.01
N MET A 30 -17.54 -0.02 -8.32
CA MET A 30 -18.76 -0.17 -7.53
C MET A 30 -19.22 -1.62 -7.47
N GLU A 31 -19.20 -2.33 -8.60
CA GLU A 31 -19.56 -3.76 -8.63
C GLU A 31 -18.56 -4.60 -7.81
N LEU A 32 -17.28 -4.29 -7.92
CA LEU A 32 -16.25 -4.93 -7.10
C LEU A 32 -16.54 -4.72 -5.61
N GLU A 33 -16.72 -3.49 -5.14
CA GLU A 33 -17.00 -3.19 -3.74
C GLU A 33 -18.27 -3.89 -3.23
N ARG A 34 -19.31 -3.96 -4.06
CA ARG A 34 -20.53 -4.72 -3.75
C ARG A 34 -20.23 -6.20 -3.55
N GLN A 35 -19.42 -6.80 -4.42
CA GLN A 35 -19.02 -8.21 -4.33
C GLN A 35 -18.12 -8.47 -3.12
N LEU A 36 -17.21 -7.56 -2.78
CA LEU A 36 -16.37 -7.67 -1.59
C LEU A 36 -17.23 -7.73 -0.32
N LEU A 37 -18.22 -6.83 -0.20
CA LEU A 37 -19.16 -6.83 0.92
C LEU A 37 -19.94 -8.13 1.01
N HIS A 38 -20.39 -8.66 -0.11
CA HIS A 38 -21.12 -9.94 -0.17
C HIS A 38 -20.30 -11.14 0.31
N ARG A 39 -18.98 -11.11 0.04
CA ARG A 39 -18.03 -12.15 0.43
C ARG A 39 -17.49 -11.96 1.85
N GLY A 40 -17.80 -10.82 2.51
CA GLY A 40 -17.25 -10.46 3.81
C GLY A 40 -15.79 -10.01 3.75
N TRP A 41 -15.30 -9.63 2.57
CA TRP A 41 -13.95 -9.11 2.35
C TRP A 41 -13.88 -7.62 2.68
N ARG A 42 -12.69 -7.12 2.93
CA ARG A 42 -12.48 -5.75 3.38
C ARG A 42 -11.57 -5.00 2.41
N PRO A 43 -11.78 -3.69 2.22
CA PRO A 43 -10.80 -2.87 1.54
C PRO A 43 -9.51 -2.79 2.36
N ALA A 44 -8.36 -2.96 1.69
CA ALA A 44 -7.06 -2.65 2.25
C ALA A 44 -6.75 -1.16 2.01
N TRP A 45 -6.12 -0.53 2.99
CA TRP A 45 -5.74 0.88 2.90
C TRP A 45 -4.28 1.07 2.51
N THR A 46 -3.48 0.03 2.70
CA THR A 46 -2.07 0.02 2.33
C THR A 46 -1.71 -1.27 1.60
N PRO A 47 -0.68 -1.29 0.75
CA PRO A 47 -0.19 -2.52 0.14
C PRO A 47 0.22 -3.59 1.17
N ALA A 48 0.76 -3.15 2.31
CA ALA A 48 1.24 -4.05 3.37
C ALA A 48 0.11 -4.86 4.03
N ASP A 49 -1.13 -4.36 3.97
CA ASP A 49 -2.30 -5.03 4.55
C ASP A 49 -3.07 -5.86 3.52
N ALA A 50 -2.69 -5.80 2.24
CA ALA A 50 -3.48 -6.39 1.16
C ALA A 50 -3.03 -7.80 0.81
N ASP A 51 -4.02 -8.69 0.64
CA ASP A 51 -3.86 -10.03 0.09
C ASP A 51 -4.11 -10.05 -1.43
N MET A 52 -4.89 -9.10 -1.91
CA MET A 52 -5.27 -8.97 -3.32
C MET A 52 -5.12 -7.53 -3.80
N LEU A 53 -4.56 -7.37 -5.01
CA LEU A 53 -4.55 -6.12 -5.76
C LEU A 53 -5.57 -6.23 -6.89
N ALA A 54 -6.67 -5.48 -6.79
CA ALA A 54 -7.71 -5.43 -7.81
C ALA A 54 -7.59 -4.15 -8.64
N VAL A 55 -7.39 -4.29 -9.94
CA VAL A 55 -7.27 -3.17 -10.89
C VAL A 55 -8.53 -3.10 -11.74
N CYS A 56 -9.32 -2.05 -11.56
CA CYS A 56 -10.56 -1.82 -12.29
C CYS A 56 -10.29 -1.02 -13.56
N GLY A 57 -10.25 -1.69 -14.70
CA GLY A 57 -9.93 -1.12 -16.02
C GLY A 57 -8.56 -1.51 -16.52
N VAL A 58 -8.19 -0.94 -17.67
CA VAL A 58 -6.86 -1.12 -18.26
C VAL A 58 -6.03 0.12 -17.99
N PRO A 59 -4.99 0.03 -17.13
CA PRO A 59 -4.17 1.18 -16.78
C PRO A 59 -3.32 1.64 -17.98
N GLY A 60 -3.18 2.96 -18.14
CA GLY A 60 -2.16 3.54 -19.01
C GLY A 60 -0.75 3.36 -18.45
N PRO A 61 0.30 3.75 -19.19
CA PRO A 61 1.69 3.47 -18.81
C PRO A 61 2.05 3.98 -17.40
N GLU A 62 1.73 5.22 -17.08
CA GLU A 62 2.05 5.83 -15.78
C GLU A 62 1.35 5.13 -14.61
N LEU A 63 0.06 4.78 -14.80
CA LEU A 63 -0.69 4.08 -13.78
C LEU A 63 -0.23 2.62 -13.66
N SER A 64 0.20 2.00 -14.76
CA SER A 64 0.76 0.64 -14.74
C SER A 64 2.03 0.59 -13.88
N GLU A 65 2.94 1.54 -14.02
CA GLU A 65 4.15 1.64 -13.17
C GLU A 65 3.80 1.81 -11.69
N LEU A 66 2.73 2.55 -11.37
CA LEU A 66 2.26 2.69 -10.00
C LEU A 66 1.68 1.36 -9.48
N VAL A 67 0.88 0.68 -10.29
CA VAL A 67 0.29 -0.64 -9.97
C VAL A 67 1.40 -1.65 -9.68
N ASP A 68 2.47 -1.66 -10.48
CA ASP A 68 3.60 -2.57 -10.30
C ASP A 68 4.37 -2.26 -9.00
N ARG A 69 4.56 -0.98 -8.67
CA ARG A 69 5.15 -0.57 -7.37
C ARG A 69 4.28 -0.96 -6.18
N LEU A 70 2.96 -0.85 -6.28
CA LEU A 70 2.04 -1.33 -5.24
C LEU A 70 2.14 -2.85 -5.08
N TRP A 71 2.20 -3.57 -6.19
CA TRP A 71 2.38 -5.02 -6.20
C TRP A 71 3.65 -5.47 -5.48
N GLU A 72 4.78 -4.82 -5.73
CA GLU A 72 6.06 -5.12 -5.09
C GLU A 72 6.04 -4.90 -3.57
N GLN A 73 5.24 -3.94 -3.09
CA GLN A 73 5.10 -3.63 -1.66
C GLN A 73 4.15 -4.58 -0.92
N MET A 74 3.39 -5.41 -1.64
CA MET A 74 2.47 -6.36 -1.01
C MET A 74 3.22 -7.58 -0.49
N PRO A 75 2.97 -8.01 0.75
CA PRO A 75 3.53 -9.26 1.26
C PRO A 75 2.90 -10.47 0.56
N GLY A 76 3.56 -11.62 0.60
CA GLY A 76 2.95 -12.88 0.17
C GLY A 76 2.28 -13.60 1.36
N PRO A 77 1.24 -14.41 1.10
CA PRO A 77 0.66 -14.73 -0.22
C PRO A 77 -0.17 -13.58 -0.79
N ARG A 78 -0.04 -13.32 -2.08
CA ARG A 78 -0.70 -12.22 -2.78
C ARG A 78 -1.22 -12.64 -4.14
N VAL A 79 -2.26 -11.95 -4.63
CA VAL A 79 -2.82 -12.18 -5.95
C VAL A 79 -3.22 -10.86 -6.61
N ARG A 80 -3.09 -10.80 -7.94
CA ARG A 80 -3.55 -9.66 -8.75
C ARG A 80 -4.78 -10.07 -9.55
N ALA A 81 -5.79 -9.19 -9.60
CA ALA A 81 -7.00 -9.32 -10.38
C ALA A 81 -7.17 -8.10 -11.28
N ASP A 82 -7.01 -8.28 -12.58
CA ASP A 82 -7.26 -7.23 -13.59
C ASP A 82 -8.71 -7.37 -14.10
N ILE A 83 -9.55 -6.36 -13.87
CA ILE A 83 -11.00 -6.41 -14.05
C ILE A 83 -11.43 -5.37 -15.07
N GLY A 84 -11.63 -5.77 -16.31
CA GLY A 84 -11.94 -4.87 -17.42
C GLY A 84 -13.37 -4.32 -17.45
N SER A 85 -14.33 -4.99 -16.80
CA SER A 85 -15.75 -4.58 -16.82
C SER A 85 -16.49 -5.04 -15.57
N PRO A 86 -17.66 -4.44 -15.25
CA PRO A 86 -18.49 -4.86 -14.12
C PRO A 86 -18.91 -6.33 -14.20
N THR A 87 -19.18 -6.84 -15.38
CA THR A 87 -19.61 -8.22 -15.60
C THR A 87 -18.49 -9.25 -15.41
N ALA A 88 -17.22 -8.81 -15.43
CA ALA A 88 -16.06 -9.67 -15.23
C ALA A 88 -15.68 -9.82 -13.74
N VAL A 89 -16.26 -9.02 -12.85
CA VAL A 89 -15.85 -8.96 -11.44
C VAL A 89 -15.96 -10.32 -10.75
N ASP A 90 -17.10 -10.99 -10.87
CA ASP A 90 -17.33 -12.27 -10.19
C ASP A 90 -16.31 -13.33 -10.61
N ALA A 91 -16.12 -13.51 -11.92
CA ALA A 91 -15.15 -14.46 -12.45
C ALA A 91 -13.70 -14.14 -12.04
N ALA A 92 -13.33 -12.84 -12.01
CA ALA A 92 -12.02 -12.40 -11.60
C ALA A 92 -11.77 -12.71 -10.11
N LEU A 93 -12.76 -12.49 -9.25
CA LEU A 93 -12.66 -12.79 -7.82
C LEU A 93 -12.60 -14.29 -7.55
N GLU A 94 -13.39 -15.12 -8.28
CA GLU A 94 -13.30 -16.58 -8.17
C GLU A 94 -11.91 -17.10 -8.57
N ASN A 95 -11.35 -16.57 -9.65
CA ASN A 95 -10.00 -16.93 -10.08
C ASN A 95 -8.94 -16.49 -9.04
N ALA A 96 -9.09 -15.30 -8.48
CA ALA A 96 -8.20 -14.80 -7.43
C ALA A 96 -8.25 -15.70 -6.17
N VAL A 97 -9.43 -16.17 -5.77
CA VAL A 97 -9.57 -17.15 -4.67
C VAL A 97 -8.80 -18.44 -4.97
N ALA A 98 -8.97 -18.96 -6.19
CA ALA A 98 -8.26 -20.17 -6.58
C ALA A 98 -6.74 -20.01 -6.49
N LEU A 99 -6.22 -18.87 -6.94
CA LEU A 99 -4.80 -18.53 -6.86
C LEU A 99 -4.33 -18.33 -5.41
N LEU A 100 -5.10 -17.66 -4.55
CA LEU A 100 -4.75 -17.50 -3.13
C LEU A 100 -4.64 -18.83 -2.39
N LEU A 101 -5.39 -19.85 -2.84
CA LEU A 101 -5.34 -21.20 -2.27
C LEU A 101 -4.21 -22.06 -2.88
N ASP A 102 -3.55 -21.58 -3.93
CA ASP A 102 -2.47 -22.31 -4.60
C ASP A 102 -1.14 -22.15 -3.85
N THR A 103 -0.90 -23.04 -2.89
CA THR A 103 0.34 -23.04 -2.10
C THR A 103 1.62 -23.22 -2.92
N PRO A 104 1.68 -24.08 -3.97
CA PRO A 104 2.84 -24.16 -4.88
C PRO A 104 3.16 -22.84 -5.55
N HIS A 105 2.15 -22.12 -6.04
CA HIS A 105 2.33 -20.80 -6.66
C HIS A 105 2.99 -19.80 -5.70
N HIS A 106 2.49 -19.70 -4.47
CA HIS A 106 3.04 -18.77 -3.47
C HIS A 106 4.46 -19.12 -3.02
N ARG A 107 4.82 -20.40 -3.01
CA ARG A 107 6.22 -20.81 -2.74
C ARG A 107 7.15 -20.40 -3.86
N ALA A 108 6.73 -20.50 -5.11
CA ALA A 108 7.52 -20.08 -6.26
C ALA A 108 7.74 -18.54 -6.23
N ASP A 109 6.69 -17.76 -6.01
CA ASP A 109 6.75 -16.29 -5.87
C ASP A 109 7.68 -15.86 -4.71
N ALA A 110 7.62 -16.56 -3.56
CA ALA A 110 8.50 -16.29 -2.43
C ALA A 110 9.97 -16.60 -2.74
N GLN A 111 10.25 -17.66 -3.49
CA GLN A 111 11.62 -18.02 -3.91
C GLN A 111 12.17 -17.01 -4.91
N GLU A 112 11.37 -16.56 -5.86
CA GLU A 112 11.76 -15.54 -6.85
C GLU A 112 12.13 -14.23 -6.16
N ARG A 113 11.31 -13.73 -5.23
CA ARG A 113 11.62 -12.53 -4.44
C ARG A 113 12.87 -12.67 -3.57
N ALA A 114 13.13 -13.85 -3.03
CA ALA A 114 14.34 -14.10 -2.24
C ALA A 114 15.63 -14.14 -3.09
N GLN A 115 15.50 -14.38 -4.39
CA GLN A 115 16.63 -14.41 -5.34
C GLN A 115 16.87 -13.04 -5.99
N GLU A 116 15.95 -12.11 -5.89
CA GLU A 116 16.12 -10.75 -6.38
C GLU A 116 17.24 -10.06 -5.59
N PRO A 117 18.32 -9.58 -6.25
CA PRO A 117 19.44 -8.97 -5.56
C PRO A 117 18.94 -7.73 -4.80
N GLN A 118 18.98 -7.79 -3.49
CA GLN A 118 18.80 -6.60 -2.67
C GLN A 118 19.89 -5.62 -3.04
N ILE A 119 19.53 -4.51 -3.68
CA ILE A 119 20.46 -3.40 -3.91
C ILE A 119 20.86 -2.94 -2.50
N PRO A 120 22.13 -3.07 -2.12
CA PRO A 120 22.55 -2.62 -0.79
C PRO A 120 22.27 -1.13 -0.70
N ASP A 121 21.47 -0.76 0.29
CA ASP A 121 21.26 0.62 0.68
C ASP A 121 22.64 1.21 1.04
N HIS A 122 23.24 1.94 0.10
CA HIS A 122 24.48 2.67 0.33
C HIS A 122 24.17 3.91 1.18
N ALA A 123 23.76 3.69 2.42
CA ALA A 123 23.82 4.69 3.46
C ALA A 123 25.15 4.60 4.19
N ASP A 124 26.27 4.72 3.46
CA ASP A 124 27.55 5.04 4.07
C ASP A 124 27.67 6.56 4.15
N HIS A 125 27.06 7.16 5.17
CA HIS A 125 27.40 8.50 5.65
C HIS A 125 28.41 8.39 6.79
N GLY A 126 29.53 7.75 6.54
CA GLY A 126 30.74 7.83 7.33
C GLY A 126 31.49 9.13 7.02
N GLY A 127 31.10 10.24 7.62
CA GLY A 127 31.75 11.51 7.54
C GLY A 127 31.58 12.29 8.84
N HIS A 128 32.13 11.79 9.94
CA HIS A 128 32.37 12.60 11.13
C HIS A 128 33.53 13.57 10.90
N GLY A 129 33.27 14.64 10.17
CA GLY A 129 34.09 15.84 10.24
C GLY A 129 33.84 16.54 11.58
N GLY A 130 34.87 16.63 12.44
CA GLY A 130 34.82 17.32 13.73
C GLY A 130 34.35 18.77 13.55
N MET A 131 33.23 19.11 14.16
CA MET A 131 32.82 20.49 14.34
C MET A 131 33.47 20.99 15.62
N ASP A 132 34.45 21.87 15.42
CA ASP A 132 35.06 22.72 16.42
C ASP A 132 33.97 23.57 17.09
N HIS A 133 33.87 23.47 18.43
CA HIS A 133 32.93 24.24 19.22
C HIS A 133 33.45 25.67 19.37
N GLY A 134 33.08 26.52 18.40
CA GLY A 134 33.22 27.96 18.57
C GLY A 134 32.26 28.44 19.66
N GLU A 135 32.83 29.09 20.70
CA GLU A 135 32.11 29.77 21.77
C GLU A 135 31.10 30.76 21.19
N MET A 136 29.78 30.50 21.44
CA MET A 136 28.77 31.54 21.16
C MET A 136 28.69 32.48 22.36
N ASP A 137 29.17 33.68 22.14
CA ASP A 137 29.03 34.85 23.01
C ASP A 137 27.53 35.18 23.18
N HIS A 138 27.07 35.18 24.44
CA HIS A 138 25.69 35.52 24.81
C HIS A 138 25.51 37.02 24.78
N GLY A 139 25.12 37.57 23.62
CA GLY A 139 24.63 38.93 23.53
C GLY A 139 23.33 39.12 24.31
N GLU A 140 23.35 40.03 25.30
CA GLU A 140 22.19 40.46 26.08
C GLU A 140 21.09 40.98 25.14
N MET A 141 19.88 40.33 25.22
CA MET A 141 18.70 40.91 24.58
C MET A 141 18.05 41.91 25.53
N ASP A 142 18.14 43.15 25.15
CA ASP A 142 17.48 44.29 25.76
C ASP A 142 15.93 44.12 25.59
N HIS A 143 15.24 44.13 26.74
CA HIS A 143 13.76 44.02 26.77
C HIS A 143 13.18 45.41 26.53
N GLY A 144 12.86 45.74 25.27
CA GLY A 144 12.07 46.90 24.93
C GLY A 144 10.65 46.79 25.52
N GLU A 145 10.27 47.73 26.41
CA GLU A 145 8.92 47.93 26.95
C GLU A 145 7.92 48.12 25.82
N MET A 146 6.88 47.26 25.79
CA MET A 146 5.69 47.48 24.93
C MET A 146 4.72 48.37 25.68
N ASP A 147 4.60 49.60 25.19
CA ASP A 147 3.61 50.59 25.61
C ASP A 147 2.19 50.11 25.22
N HIS A 148 1.31 49.98 26.23
CA HIS A 148 -0.09 49.63 26.05
C HIS A 148 -0.90 50.87 25.68
N GLY A 149 -1.11 51.05 24.36
CA GLY A 149 -2.06 52.06 23.90
C GLY A 149 -3.50 51.68 24.25
N GLU A 150 -4.16 52.53 25.08
CA GLU A 150 -5.57 52.52 25.37
C GLU A 150 -6.41 52.64 24.11
N MET A 151 -7.31 51.64 23.88
CA MET A 151 -8.37 51.80 22.88
C MET A 151 -9.60 52.40 23.57
N ASP A 152 -9.86 53.65 23.27
CA ASP A 152 -11.08 54.36 23.63
C ASP A 152 -12.25 53.94 22.76
N HIS A 153 -13.34 53.53 23.43
CA HIS A 153 -14.59 53.18 22.77
C HIS A 153 -15.49 54.43 22.68
N GLY A 154 -15.73 54.90 21.46
CA GLY A 154 -16.77 55.84 21.12
C GLY A 154 -17.72 55.27 20.07
#